data_10808c2de7f3c0f1efc0f23a289b63ec
#
_entry.id   10808c2de7f3c0f1efc0f23a289b63ec
#
_cell.length_a   1.000
_cell.length_b   1.000
_cell.length_c   1.000
_cell.angle_alpha   90.00
_cell.angle_beta   90.00
_cell.angle_gamma   90.00
#
_symmetry.space_group_name_H-M   'P 1'
#
loop_
_entity.id
_entity.type
_entity.pdbx_description
1 polymer ?
#
loop_
_entity_poly.entity_id
_entity_poly.type
_entity_poly.pdbx_seq_one_letter_code
_entity_poly.pdbx_strand_id
1 'polypeptide(L)'
;MLGQTKKGVAFTDRAFVLLANRLIRPSSEHGLARWLETDFVCDRQGRRFLPHWHSRGRVKVHHRQLDAWYRTLDHLVAAKDALEVRLYQRLRDLFSLRPDLVLFDITSSYFEGQGPNDLARHGYSRDGKAQNVQVVVGLVMVAGWPIAHHVWAGNRLDVTTVQEVVRDLRRRFAFARIIFVGDRGMVSDDNLEALQRDGHGYLVGLKRRRNAQLDSWLQALDDSKWVDCPLGITAREKSSPPRTRVQEVASGDANQRVFVIDSDERRHYEQGKRQQAMERTRSKLAKVQTRVAAGTLTDPAQIGAAAERALRAHQGYRYYAWEIRDGAFVFAEHPVHLQREKRLEGRYVVATSEKDVTAQDAVAWYKQLTEVERGFRHLKDVLALRPIYHQLERRVRAHIFVAALALLLQTLLERRLQEARVDLSAPEALQAVETIRHVTFKLNGEQRSGVSAASGRAHQVLQALGITSLRPPTPPAGDETVM
;
A
#
# COMPACT_ATOMS: atom_id res chain seq x y z
N MET A 1 -9.77 3.81 26.87
CA MET A 1 -10.66 3.59 25.73
C MET A 1 -11.16 2.14 25.62
N LEU A 2 -10.31 1.18 25.76
CA LEU A 2 -10.73 -0.22 25.85
C LEU A 2 -11.01 -0.54 27.33
N GLY A 3 -12.24 -0.93 27.63
CA GLY A 3 -12.65 -1.22 29.01
C GLY A 3 -11.98 -2.47 29.61
N GLN A 4 -12.07 -2.64 30.92
CA GLN A 4 -11.67 -3.88 31.59
C GLN A 4 -12.82 -4.89 31.57
N THR A 5 -12.50 -6.18 31.44
CA THR A 5 -13.47 -7.25 31.61
C THR A 5 -13.66 -7.54 33.09
N LYS A 6 -14.86 -8.00 33.50
CA LYS A 6 -15.16 -8.39 34.89
C LYS A 6 -14.32 -9.57 35.41
N LYS A 7 -13.66 -10.35 34.52
CA LYS A 7 -12.78 -11.47 34.87
C LYS A 7 -11.66 -11.56 33.82
N GLY A 8 -10.41 -11.41 34.21
CA GLY A 8 -9.23 -11.77 33.41
C GLY A 8 -8.51 -10.61 32.74
N VAL A 9 -7.76 -10.92 31.70
CA VAL A 9 -6.87 -10.04 30.97
C VAL A 9 -7.62 -8.85 30.38
N ALA A 10 -7.11 -7.65 30.54
CA ALA A 10 -7.70 -6.43 30.01
C ALA A 10 -7.78 -6.49 28.46
N PHE A 11 -8.79 -5.84 27.88
CA PHE A 11 -8.87 -5.74 26.41
C PHE A 11 -7.61 -5.10 25.78
N THR A 12 -6.95 -4.21 26.53
CA THR A 12 -5.68 -3.58 26.13
C THR A 12 -4.57 -4.60 25.90
N ASP A 13 -4.45 -5.61 26.78
CA ASP A 13 -3.40 -6.62 26.70
C ASP A 13 -3.65 -7.56 25.51
N ARG A 14 -4.91 -7.98 25.29
CA ARG A 14 -5.27 -8.75 24.12
C ARG A 14 -5.09 -7.95 22.81
N ALA A 15 -5.46 -6.68 22.80
CA ALA A 15 -5.19 -5.81 21.66
C ALA A 15 -3.68 -5.70 21.39
N PHE A 16 -2.87 -5.58 22.43
CA PHE A 16 -1.40 -5.59 22.30
C PHE A 16 -0.91 -6.88 21.66
N VAL A 17 -1.39 -8.05 22.11
CA VAL A 17 -1.00 -9.35 21.53
C VAL A 17 -1.39 -9.46 20.06
N LEU A 18 -2.62 -9.04 19.69
CA LEU A 18 -3.07 -9.01 18.30
C LEU A 18 -2.17 -8.13 17.41
N LEU A 19 -1.81 -6.95 17.90
CA LEU A 19 -0.94 -6.02 17.18
C LEU A 19 0.49 -6.53 17.08
N ALA A 20 1.05 -7.04 18.18
CA ALA A 20 2.41 -7.59 18.21
C ALA A 20 2.53 -8.79 17.27
N ASN A 21 1.56 -9.71 17.28
CA ASN A 21 1.53 -10.82 16.34
C ASN A 21 1.45 -10.34 14.90
N ARG A 22 0.57 -9.38 14.61
CA ARG A 22 0.43 -8.82 13.26
C ARG A 22 1.71 -8.17 12.75
N LEU A 23 2.46 -7.53 13.62
CA LEU A 23 3.71 -6.84 13.29
C LEU A 23 4.91 -7.80 13.14
N ILE A 24 5.03 -8.78 14.04
CA ILE A 24 6.24 -9.61 14.17
C ILE A 24 6.08 -10.92 13.39
N ARG A 25 4.93 -11.59 13.52
CA ARG A 25 4.67 -12.91 12.93
C ARG A 25 3.20 -13.05 12.54
N PRO A 26 2.78 -12.38 11.46
CA PRO A 26 1.38 -12.31 11.07
C PRO A 26 0.74 -13.70 10.97
N SER A 27 -0.31 -13.92 11.73
CA SER A 27 -1.09 -15.17 11.71
C SER A 27 -2.58 -14.88 11.92
N SER A 28 -3.43 -15.89 11.70
CA SER A 28 -4.84 -15.82 12.07
C SER A 28 -5.02 -15.90 13.59
N GLU A 29 -6.19 -15.54 14.08
CA GLU A 29 -6.56 -15.67 15.51
C GLU A 29 -6.45 -17.11 16.01
N HIS A 30 -6.65 -18.10 15.13
CA HIS A 30 -6.38 -19.51 15.41
C HIS A 30 -4.90 -19.80 15.60
N GLY A 31 -4.03 -19.12 14.85
CA GLY A 31 -2.58 -19.26 14.94
C GLY A 31 -1.96 -18.65 16.20
N LEU A 32 -2.65 -17.69 16.84
CA LEU A 32 -2.15 -16.99 18.03
C LEU A 32 -1.79 -17.94 19.19
N ALA A 33 -2.62 -18.96 19.42
CA ALA A 33 -2.32 -19.91 20.49
C ALA A 33 -0.99 -20.61 20.31
N ARG A 34 -0.67 -21.05 19.08
CA ARG A 34 0.61 -21.67 18.75
C ARG A 34 1.77 -20.69 18.88
N TRP A 35 1.57 -19.45 18.40
CA TRP A 35 2.58 -18.41 18.52
C TRP A 35 2.91 -18.11 19.98
N LEU A 36 1.91 -18.02 20.88
CA LEU A 36 2.11 -17.79 22.31
C LEU A 36 2.76 -18.99 23.03
N GLU A 37 2.67 -20.22 22.48
CA GLU A 37 3.38 -21.38 23.02
C GLU A 37 4.90 -21.33 22.68
N THR A 38 5.21 -20.91 21.46
CA THR A 38 6.58 -20.95 20.93
C THR A 38 7.40 -19.70 21.23
N ASP A 39 6.71 -18.56 21.38
CA ASP A 39 7.35 -17.26 21.55
C ASP A 39 7.15 -16.72 22.98
N PHE A 40 8.13 -15.96 23.47
CA PHE A 40 8.05 -15.38 24.81
C PHE A 40 7.39 -14.00 24.73
N VAL A 41 6.09 -13.96 24.95
CA VAL A 41 5.30 -12.71 24.94
C VAL A 41 4.82 -12.43 26.37
N CYS A 42 5.17 -11.27 26.90
CA CYS A 42 4.80 -10.86 28.25
C CYS A 42 4.27 -9.41 28.29
N ASP A 43 3.59 -9.10 29.40
CA ASP A 43 3.21 -7.72 29.71
C ASP A 43 4.37 -6.91 30.35
N ARG A 44 4.09 -5.69 30.76
CA ARG A 44 5.09 -4.82 31.41
C ARG A 44 5.54 -5.31 32.78
N GLN A 45 4.77 -6.19 33.42
CA GLN A 45 5.09 -6.83 34.69
C GLN A 45 5.82 -8.16 34.51
N GLY A 46 6.14 -8.57 33.27
CA GLY A 46 6.78 -9.84 32.95
C GLY A 46 5.86 -11.05 32.97
N ARG A 47 4.54 -10.86 33.18
CA ARG A 47 3.58 -11.96 33.17
C ARG A 47 3.42 -12.45 31.74
N ARG A 48 3.69 -13.72 31.52
CA ARG A 48 3.65 -14.34 30.20
C ARG A 48 2.23 -14.59 29.73
N PHE A 49 1.93 -14.24 28.50
CA PHE A 49 0.69 -14.60 27.83
C PHE A 49 0.76 -16.05 27.33
N LEU A 50 0.04 -16.94 27.99
CA LEU A 50 0.01 -18.37 27.66
C LEU A 50 -1.33 -18.76 27.05
N PRO A 51 -1.34 -19.71 26.08
CA PRO A 51 -2.58 -20.22 25.54
C PRO A 51 -3.26 -21.14 26.57
N HIS A 52 -4.59 -21.02 26.67
CA HIS A 52 -5.40 -21.91 27.47
C HIS A 52 -6.01 -23.02 26.61
N TRP A 53 -5.49 -24.23 26.75
CA TRP A 53 -5.95 -25.41 26.05
C TRP A 53 -6.90 -26.23 26.92
N HIS A 54 -7.98 -26.75 26.33
CA HIS A 54 -8.80 -27.79 26.93
C HIS A 54 -8.97 -28.94 25.95
N SER A 55 -9.19 -30.14 26.47
CA SER A 55 -9.33 -31.35 25.65
C SER A 55 -10.80 -31.50 25.22
N ARG A 56 -11.01 -31.76 23.92
CA ARG A 56 -12.26 -32.24 23.35
C ARG A 56 -11.94 -33.54 22.63
N GLY A 57 -12.20 -34.67 23.29
CA GLY A 57 -11.70 -35.96 22.86
C GLY A 57 -10.17 -36.00 22.92
N ARG A 58 -9.49 -36.33 21.79
CA ARG A 58 -8.04 -36.37 21.68
C ARG A 58 -7.41 -35.04 21.20
N VAL A 59 -8.23 -34.04 20.93
CA VAL A 59 -7.77 -32.77 20.34
C VAL A 59 -7.76 -31.66 21.40
N LYS A 60 -6.63 -30.98 21.53
CA LYS A 60 -6.54 -29.73 22.30
C LYS A 60 -7.25 -28.62 21.53
N VAL A 61 -8.13 -27.90 22.20
CA VAL A 61 -8.90 -26.79 21.62
C VAL A 61 -8.86 -25.54 22.50
N HIS A 62 -8.95 -24.37 21.90
CA HIS A 62 -8.87 -23.08 22.58
C HIS A 62 -10.08 -22.18 22.30
N HIS A 63 -11.25 -22.77 22.12
CA HIS A 63 -12.46 -22.03 21.72
C HIS A 63 -12.76 -20.80 22.60
N ARG A 64 -12.69 -20.91 23.92
CA ARG A 64 -12.95 -19.77 24.82
C ARG A 64 -11.98 -18.61 24.61
N GLN A 65 -10.70 -18.94 24.35
CA GLN A 65 -9.68 -17.93 24.06
C GLN A 65 -9.90 -17.32 22.68
N LEU A 66 -10.25 -18.14 21.67
CA LEU A 66 -10.60 -17.65 20.35
C LEU A 66 -11.78 -16.66 20.38
N ASP A 67 -12.81 -16.96 21.17
CA ASP A 67 -13.94 -16.03 21.40
C ASP A 67 -13.48 -14.74 22.07
N ALA A 68 -12.49 -14.80 22.95
CA ALA A 68 -11.92 -13.61 23.59
C ALA A 68 -11.17 -12.74 22.57
N TRP A 69 -10.44 -13.34 21.64
CA TRP A 69 -9.80 -12.62 20.50
C TRP A 69 -10.84 -11.93 19.63
N TYR A 70 -11.88 -12.66 19.22
CA TYR A 70 -12.95 -12.09 18.40
C TYR A 70 -13.71 -10.95 19.10
N ARG A 71 -13.99 -11.08 20.40
CA ARG A 71 -14.57 -9.99 21.19
C ARG A 71 -13.62 -8.78 21.27
N THR A 72 -12.32 -9.02 21.33
CA THR A 72 -11.34 -7.93 21.33
C THR A 72 -11.34 -7.20 19.99
N LEU A 73 -11.44 -7.92 18.87
CA LEU A 73 -11.61 -7.32 17.54
C LEU A 73 -12.90 -6.48 17.46
N ASP A 74 -14.01 -7.01 17.97
CA ASP A 74 -15.30 -6.29 18.00
C ASP A 74 -15.21 -4.98 18.82
N HIS A 75 -14.46 -4.98 19.94
CA HIS A 75 -14.23 -3.77 20.73
C HIS A 75 -13.24 -2.79 20.05
N LEU A 76 -12.22 -3.30 19.38
CA LEU A 76 -11.27 -2.46 18.65
C LEU A 76 -11.95 -1.67 17.54
N VAL A 77 -12.79 -2.32 16.74
CA VAL A 77 -13.47 -1.66 15.63
C VAL A 77 -14.49 -0.63 16.13
N ALA A 78 -15.15 -0.88 17.25
CA ALA A 78 -16.06 0.10 17.87
C ALA A 78 -15.32 1.36 18.37
N ALA A 79 -14.06 1.23 18.77
CA ALA A 79 -13.21 2.35 19.22
C ALA A 79 -12.38 2.98 18.10
N LYS A 80 -12.47 2.50 16.85
CA LYS A 80 -11.61 2.87 15.73
C LYS A 80 -11.48 4.38 15.55
N ASP A 81 -12.59 5.08 15.38
CA ASP A 81 -12.59 6.51 15.05
C ASP A 81 -11.92 7.35 16.14
N ALA A 82 -12.23 7.05 17.42
CA ALA A 82 -11.63 7.74 18.54
C ALA A 82 -10.13 7.41 18.69
N LEU A 83 -9.72 6.18 18.40
CA LEU A 83 -8.32 5.76 18.43
C LEU A 83 -7.50 6.45 17.32
N GLU A 84 -7.99 6.48 16.09
CA GLU A 84 -7.33 7.15 14.96
C GLU A 84 -7.11 8.65 15.26
N VAL A 85 -8.15 9.35 15.74
CA VAL A 85 -8.03 10.77 16.12
C VAL A 85 -6.99 10.98 17.21
N ARG A 86 -7.02 10.16 18.27
CA ARG A 86 -6.07 10.28 19.37
C ARG A 86 -4.64 9.95 18.97
N LEU A 87 -4.44 8.94 18.12
CA LEU A 87 -3.13 8.59 17.57
C LEU A 87 -2.61 9.73 16.70
N TYR A 88 -3.44 10.30 15.83
CA TYR A 88 -3.06 11.46 15.02
C TYR A 88 -2.66 12.66 15.90
N GLN A 89 -3.42 12.99 16.94
CA GLN A 89 -3.06 14.07 17.87
C GLN A 89 -1.68 13.83 18.49
N ARG A 90 -1.40 12.60 18.92
CA ARG A 90 -0.07 12.24 19.47
C ARG A 90 1.04 12.36 18.43
N LEU A 91 0.79 11.92 17.19
CA LEU A 91 1.77 12.07 16.10
C LEU A 91 2.01 13.54 15.77
N ARG A 92 0.95 14.34 15.70
CA ARG A 92 1.05 15.77 15.45
C ARG A 92 1.90 16.46 16.50
N ASP A 93 1.67 16.17 17.78
CA ASP A 93 2.38 16.78 18.88
C ASP A 93 3.86 16.33 18.93
N LEU A 94 4.15 15.06 18.61
CA LEU A 94 5.50 14.50 18.62
C LEU A 94 6.34 14.87 17.40
N PHE A 95 5.73 15.03 16.24
CA PHE A 95 6.41 15.19 14.95
C PHE A 95 6.05 16.48 14.23
N SER A 96 5.34 17.42 14.88
CA SER A 96 4.94 18.71 14.32
C SER A 96 4.27 18.60 12.95
N LEU A 97 3.37 17.63 12.79
CA LEU A 97 2.73 17.34 11.51
C LEU A 97 1.85 18.52 11.07
N ARG A 98 2.03 18.92 9.81
CA ARG A 98 1.14 19.88 9.13
C ARG A 98 0.06 19.10 8.38
N PRO A 99 -1.23 19.32 8.68
CA PRO A 99 -2.32 18.54 8.10
C PRO A 99 -2.74 18.98 6.69
N ASP A 100 -2.07 19.98 6.11
CA ASP A 100 -2.53 20.59 4.86
C ASP A 100 -2.46 19.64 3.67
N LEU A 101 -1.44 18.76 3.62
CA LEU A 101 -1.23 17.81 2.54
C LEU A 101 -1.72 16.42 2.94
N VAL A 102 -2.79 15.98 2.31
CA VAL A 102 -3.40 14.67 2.55
C VAL A 102 -3.22 13.78 1.32
N LEU A 103 -2.47 12.70 1.51
CA LEU A 103 -2.28 11.67 0.50
C LEU A 103 -3.36 10.61 0.68
N PHE A 104 -4.04 10.26 -0.39
CA PHE A 104 -5.08 9.24 -0.37
C PHE A 104 -5.01 8.36 -1.60
N ASP A 105 -5.09 7.07 -1.39
CA ASP A 105 -5.24 6.08 -2.45
C ASP A 105 -6.04 4.89 -1.92
N ILE A 106 -6.50 4.03 -2.83
CA ILE A 106 -7.27 2.84 -2.52
C ILE A 106 -6.66 1.59 -3.13
N THR A 107 -6.90 0.47 -2.46
CA THR A 107 -6.55 -0.86 -2.97
C THR A 107 -7.72 -1.82 -2.79
N SER A 108 -7.67 -2.98 -3.42
CA SER A 108 -8.55 -4.10 -3.11
C SER A 108 -7.79 -5.19 -2.38
N SER A 109 -8.51 -5.94 -1.54
CA SER A 109 -8.07 -7.20 -0.96
C SER A 109 -9.14 -8.25 -1.21
N TYR A 110 -8.79 -9.54 -1.14
CA TYR A 110 -9.70 -10.62 -1.47
C TYR A 110 -10.02 -11.51 -0.28
N PHE A 111 -11.18 -12.17 -0.35
CA PHE A 111 -11.60 -13.16 0.62
C PHE A 111 -11.26 -14.58 0.14
N GLU A 112 -10.90 -15.44 1.07
CA GLU A 112 -11.06 -16.87 0.88
C GLU A 112 -12.42 -17.29 1.45
N GLY A 113 -13.28 -17.82 0.57
CA GLY A 113 -14.69 -18.06 0.86
C GLY A 113 -15.61 -16.90 0.47
N GLN A 114 -16.83 -16.91 0.98
CA GLN A 114 -17.89 -15.98 0.56
C GLN A 114 -17.75 -14.57 1.17
N GLY A 115 -17.13 -14.46 2.36
CA GLY A 115 -17.08 -13.20 3.11
C GLY A 115 -18.49 -12.69 3.52
N PRO A 116 -18.57 -11.52 4.17
CA PRO A 116 -19.85 -10.92 4.56
C PRO A 116 -20.56 -10.29 3.35
N ASN A 117 -21.88 -10.51 3.24
CA ASN A 117 -22.69 -10.07 2.11
C ASN A 117 -22.61 -8.55 1.82
N ASP A 118 -22.42 -7.71 2.86
CA ASP A 118 -22.42 -6.26 2.68
C ASP A 118 -21.07 -5.72 2.15
N LEU A 119 -19.96 -6.42 2.39
CA LEU A 119 -18.63 -6.00 1.97
C LEU A 119 -18.05 -6.83 0.83
N ALA A 120 -18.25 -8.15 0.87
CA ALA A 120 -17.69 -9.06 -0.10
C ALA A 120 -18.45 -8.98 -1.43
N ARG A 121 -17.85 -8.35 -2.43
CA ARG A 121 -18.42 -8.17 -3.77
C ARG A 121 -17.38 -8.46 -4.83
N HIS A 122 -17.81 -9.00 -5.98
CA HIS A 122 -16.94 -9.04 -7.14
C HIS A 122 -16.67 -7.62 -7.65
N GLY A 123 -15.40 -7.30 -7.86
CA GLY A 123 -14.94 -5.99 -8.30
C GLY A 123 -13.56 -6.09 -8.93
N TYR A 124 -12.93 -4.95 -9.16
CA TYR A 124 -11.59 -4.92 -9.73
C TYR A 124 -10.57 -5.46 -8.73
N SER A 125 -9.97 -6.61 -9.07
CA SER A 125 -8.93 -7.22 -8.25
C SER A 125 -7.56 -6.69 -8.61
N ARG A 126 -6.96 -5.88 -7.73
CA ARG A 126 -5.57 -5.42 -7.86
C ARG A 126 -4.55 -6.52 -7.56
N ASP A 127 -5.01 -7.65 -7.02
CA ASP A 127 -4.19 -8.80 -6.65
C ASP A 127 -4.22 -9.93 -7.70
N GLY A 128 -4.89 -9.71 -8.85
CA GLY A 128 -5.05 -10.74 -9.90
C GLY A 128 -5.96 -11.90 -9.51
N LYS A 129 -6.76 -11.75 -8.45
CA LYS A 129 -7.72 -12.77 -7.94
C LYS A 129 -9.15 -12.40 -8.32
N ALA A 130 -9.43 -12.27 -9.63
CA ALA A 130 -10.73 -11.85 -10.14
C ALA A 130 -11.89 -12.83 -9.82
N GLN A 131 -11.58 -14.09 -9.54
CA GLN A 131 -12.55 -15.11 -9.16
C GLN A 131 -13.04 -14.99 -7.71
N ASN A 132 -12.24 -14.33 -6.85
CA ASN A 132 -12.58 -14.14 -5.44
C ASN A 132 -13.40 -12.85 -5.27
N VAL A 133 -14.29 -12.82 -4.29
CA VAL A 133 -14.93 -11.56 -3.87
C VAL A 133 -13.90 -10.66 -3.19
N GLN A 134 -14.08 -9.36 -3.37
CA GLN A 134 -13.12 -8.33 -2.95
C GLN A 134 -13.71 -7.46 -1.84
N VAL A 135 -12.82 -6.75 -1.15
CA VAL A 135 -13.11 -5.57 -0.32
C VAL A 135 -12.19 -4.44 -0.76
N VAL A 136 -12.69 -3.21 -0.78
CA VAL A 136 -11.89 -2.01 -1.09
C VAL A 136 -11.41 -1.38 0.22
N VAL A 137 -10.12 -1.06 0.28
CA VAL A 137 -9.47 -0.41 1.42
C VAL A 137 -8.83 0.88 0.97
N GLY A 138 -9.18 1.99 1.60
CA GLY A 138 -8.55 3.29 1.42
C GLY A 138 -7.60 3.60 2.56
N LEU A 139 -6.46 4.19 2.26
CA LEU A 139 -5.45 4.61 3.23
C LEU A 139 -5.24 6.12 3.10
N VAL A 140 -5.31 6.81 4.24
CA VAL A 140 -5.06 8.25 4.36
C VAL A 140 -3.73 8.44 5.06
N MET A 141 -2.83 9.20 4.41
CA MET A 141 -1.52 9.50 4.97
C MET A 141 -1.26 11.01 5.02
N VAL A 142 -0.59 11.46 6.08
CA VAL A 142 -0.11 12.83 6.26
C VAL A 142 1.37 12.77 6.62
N ALA A 143 2.21 13.41 5.84
CA ALA A 143 3.67 13.42 6.02
C ALA A 143 4.27 12.00 6.18
N GLY A 144 3.76 11.03 5.42
CA GLY A 144 4.19 9.64 5.46
C GLY A 144 3.63 8.80 6.63
N TRP A 145 2.73 9.37 7.47
CA TRP A 145 2.08 8.66 8.56
C TRP A 145 0.68 8.18 8.16
N PRO A 146 0.35 6.91 8.30
CA PRO A 146 -1.02 6.41 8.11
C PRO A 146 -1.89 6.86 9.28
N ILE A 147 -2.77 7.84 9.04
CA ILE A 147 -3.61 8.45 10.09
C ILE A 147 -5.02 7.88 10.15
N ALA A 148 -5.53 7.41 9.01
CA ALA A 148 -6.87 6.84 8.92
C ALA A 148 -6.94 5.80 7.78
N HIS A 149 -7.94 4.92 7.88
CA HIS A 149 -8.29 4.01 6.80
C HIS A 149 -9.80 3.90 6.65
N HIS A 150 -10.22 3.56 5.45
CA HIS A 150 -11.64 3.35 5.11
C HIS A 150 -11.82 1.97 4.48
N VAL A 151 -13.02 1.42 4.61
CA VAL A 151 -13.36 0.09 4.10
C VAL A 151 -14.71 0.14 3.40
N TRP A 152 -14.75 -0.27 2.13
CA TRP A 152 -15.96 -0.30 1.30
C TRP A 152 -16.16 -1.68 0.67
N ALA A 153 -17.36 -1.89 0.13
CA ALA A 153 -17.67 -3.08 -0.65
C ALA A 153 -16.72 -3.22 -1.85
N GLY A 154 -16.42 -4.46 -2.24
CA GLY A 154 -15.43 -4.77 -3.27
C GLY A 154 -15.71 -4.22 -4.66
N ASN A 155 -16.95 -3.85 -4.95
CA ASN A 155 -17.39 -3.22 -6.20
C ASN A 155 -17.43 -1.68 -6.16
N ARG A 156 -16.93 -1.06 -5.06
CA ARG A 156 -16.90 0.40 -4.95
C ARG A 156 -15.96 1.00 -5.99
N LEU A 157 -16.41 2.07 -6.65
CA LEU A 157 -15.61 2.79 -7.62
C LEU A 157 -14.71 3.84 -6.93
N ASP A 158 -13.49 3.96 -7.39
CA ASP A 158 -12.46 4.84 -6.83
C ASP A 158 -12.96 6.29 -6.71
N VAL A 159 -13.54 6.80 -7.77
CA VAL A 159 -14.03 8.20 -7.85
C VAL A 159 -15.10 8.55 -6.81
N THR A 160 -15.85 7.57 -6.30
CA THR A 160 -16.92 7.82 -5.33
C THR A 160 -16.45 7.89 -3.88
N THR A 161 -15.16 7.63 -3.62
CA THR A 161 -14.60 7.54 -2.26
C THR A 161 -14.05 8.88 -1.75
N VAL A 162 -13.58 9.75 -2.65
CA VAL A 162 -12.86 11.00 -2.31
C VAL A 162 -13.68 11.91 -1.42
N GLN A 163 -14.92 12.20 -1.80
CA GLN A 163 -15.78 13.11 -1.05
C GLN A 163 -16.15 12.56 0.35
N GLU A 164 -16.30 11.23 0.48
CA GLU A 164 -16.55 10.59 1.77
C GLU A 164 -15.36 10.77 2.71
N VAL A 165 -14.17 10.56 2.18
CA VAL A 165 -12.91 10.69 2.94
C VAL A 165 -12.69 12.13 3.39
N VAL A 166 -12.86 13.10 2.50
CA VAL A 166 -12.69 14.53 2.84
C VAL A 166 -13.67 14.96 3.91
N ARG A 167 -14.96 14.58 3.79
CA ARG A 167 -15.97 14.86 4.83
C ARG A 167 -15.62 14.21 6.16
N ASP A 168 -15.11 13.00 6.15
CA ASP A 168 -14.69 12.28 7.36
C ASP A 168 -13.50 12.96 8.03
N LEU A 169 -12.50 13.37 7.26
CA LEU A 169 -11.33 14.08 7.77
C LEU A 169 -11.71 15.42 8.42
N ARG A 170 -12.60 16.18 7.81
CA ARG A 170 -13.14 17.42 8.42
C ARG A 170 -13.86 17.13 9.73
N ARG A 171 -14.75 16.15 9.73
CA ARG A 171 -15.58 15.81 10.89
C ARG A 171 -14.77 15.29 12.07
N ARG A 172 -13.86 14.33 11.83
CA ARG A 172 -13.13 13.64 12.90
C ARG A 172 -11.84 14.33 13.30
N PHE A 173 -11.08 14.86 12.35
CA PHE A 173 -9.75 15.42 12.59
C PHE A 173 -9.75 16.93 12.63
N ALA A 174 -10.88 17.58 12.33
CA ALA A 174 -11.04 19.05 12.30
C ALA A 174 -10.05 19.73 11.33
N PHE A 175 -9.74 19.10 10.19
CA PHE A 175 -8.92 19.73 9.16
C PHE A 175 -9.69 20.87 8.52
N ALA A 176 -9.21 22.11 8.72
CA ALA A 176 -9.85 23.30 8.19
C ALA A 176 -9.73 23.35 6.66
N ARG A 177 -8.55 23.06 6.13
CA ARG A 177 -8.25 23.00 4.70
C ARG A 177 -7.43 21.73 4.42
N ILE A 178 -7.64 21.15 3.26
CA ILE A 178 -6.94 19.96 2.78
C ILE A 178 -6.46 20.23 1.36
N ILE A 179 -5.23 19.88 1.04
CA ILE A 179 -4.75 19.70 -0.33
C ILE A 179 -4.75 18.18 -0.58
N PHE A 180 -5.72 17.76 -1.36
CA PHE A 180 -5.89 16.34 -1.70
C PHE A 180 -4.88 15.93 -2.77
N VAL A 181 -4.05 14.94 -2.48
CA VAL A 181 -3.12 14.37 -3.47
C VAL A 181 -3.57 12.96 -3.82
N GLY A 182 -3.83 12.74 -5.10
CA GLY A 182 -4.36 11.46 -5.58
C GLY A 182 -3.91 11.08 -6.98
N ASP A 183 -4.08 9.78 -7.31
CA ASP A 183 -3.80 9.29 -8.66
C ASP A 183 -4.99 9.56 -9.60
N ARG A 184 -4.71 9.53 -10.88
CA ARG A 184 -5.65 9.73 -12.01
C ARG A 184 -6.88 8.81 -12.01
N GLY A 185 -6.82 7.67 -11.32
CA GLY A 185 -7.96 6.74 -11.19
C GLY A 185 -9.08 7.29 -10.32
N MET A 186 -8.75 8.23 -9.43
CA MET A 186 -9.65 8.83 -8.44
C MET A 186 -10.21 10.19 -8.88
N VAL A 187 -9.76 10.69 -10.04
CA VAL A 187 -10.12 12.03 -10.54
C VAL A 187 -11.35 11.95 -11.42
N SER A 188 -12.38 12.73 -11.07
CA SER A 188 -13.44 13.16 -11.96
C SER A 188 -13.59 14.68 -11.80
N ASP A 189 -14.10 15.35 -12.82
CA ASP A 189 -14.32 16.80 -12.78
C ASP A 189 -15.24 17.17 -11.61
N ASP A 190 -16.30 16.38 -11.37
CA ASP A 190 -17.21 16.56 -10.23
C ASP A 190 -16.50 16.51 -8.88
N ASN A 191 -15.50 15.61 -8.72
CA ASN A 191 -14.72 15.53 -7.47
C ASN A 191 -13.83 16.74 -7.27
N LEU A 192 -13.20 17.22 -8.33
CA LEU A 192 -12.34 18.42 -8.28
C LEU A 192 -13.16 19.68 -7.98
N GLU A 193 -14.29 19.83 -8.64
CA GLU A 193 -15.22 20.94 -8.37
C GLU A 193 -15.77 20.92 -6.95
N ALA A 194 -16.12 19.74 -6.44
CA ALA A 194 -16.59 19.58 -5.07
C ALA A 194 -15.51 19.95 -4.04
N LEU A 195 -14.26 19.53 -4.25
CA LEU A 195 -13.14 19.93 -3.40
C LEU A 195 -12.95 21.45 -3.37
N GLN A 196 -12.94 22.10 -4.53
CA GLN A 196 -12.78 23.56 -4.63
C GLN A 196 -13.95 24.32 -4.01
N ARG A 197 -15.19 23.87 -4.25
CA ARG A 197 -16.40 24.45 -3.65
C ARG A 197 -16.37 24.43 -2.14
N ASP A 198 -15.81 23.35 -1.57
CA ASP A 198 -15.66 23.18 -0.13
C ASP A 198 -14.43 23.88 0.45
N GLY A 199 -13.70 24.68 -0.36
CA GLY A 199 -12.51 25.42 0.07
C GLY A 199 -11.24 24.58 0.18
N HIS A 200 -11.21 23.39 -0.42
CA HIS A 200 -10.07 22.50 -0.46
C HIS A 200 -9.28 22.63 -1.76
N GLY A 201 -8.00 22.30 -1.69
CA GLY A 201 -7.15 22.20 -2.87
C GLY A 201 -6.97 20.77 -3.32
N TYR A 202 -6.36 20.63 -4.49
CA TYR A 202 -5.94 19.32 -4.99
C TYR A 202 -4.62 19.39 -5.75
N LEU A 203 -3.94 18.23 -5.83
CA LEU A 203 -2.87 17.95 -6.76
C LEU A 203 -3.06 16.51 -7.26
N VAL A 204 -3.34 16.35 -8.55
CA VAL A 204 -3.75 15.05 -9.09
C VAL A 204 -3.04 14.71 -10.40
N GLY A 205 -2.75 13.43 -10.59
CA GLY A 205 -2.24 12.94 -11.86
C GLY A 205 -3.33 12.94 -12.93
N LEU A 206 -2.97 13.33 -14.17
CA LEU A 206 -3.89 13.33 -15.30
C LEU A 206 -3.69 12.08 -16.18
N LYS A 207 -4.79 11.61 -16.79
CA LYS A 207 -4.76 10.48 -17.74
C LYS A 207 -4.01 10.87 -19.01
N ARG A 208 -2.86 10.25 -19.28
CA ARG A 208 -2.04 10.57 -20.46
C ARG A 208 -2.74 10.27 -21.79
N ARG A 209 -3.37 9.11 -21.92
CA ARG A 209 -3.83 8.60 -23.24
C ARG A 209 -5.27 8.99 -23.59
N ARG A 210 -6.03 9.51 -22.66
CA ARG A 210 -7.42 9.95 -22.87
C ARG A 210 -7.60 11.45 -22.61
N ASN A 211 -6.52 12.20 -22.57
CA ASN A 211 -6.55 13.65 -22.42
C ASN A 211 -6.32 14.29 -23.77
N ALA A 212 -7.33 14.98 -24.27
CA ALA A 212 -7.27 15.66 -25.56
C ALA A 212 -6.25 16.80 -25.60
N GLN A 213 -5.96 17.41 -24.45
CA GLN A 213 -5.02 18.54 -24.32
C GLN A 213 -3.55 18.09 -24.22
N LEU A 214 -3.29 16.78 -24.01
CA LEU A 214 -1.93 16.31 -23.77
C LEU A 214 -0.97 16.63 -24.93
N ASP A 215 -1.41 16.39 -26.15
CA ASP A 215 -0.57 16.60 -27.33
C ASP A 215 -0.22 18.10 -27.50
N SER A 216 -1.15 19.02 -27.18
CA SER A 216 -0.90 20.46 -27.16
C SER A 216 0.07 20.87 -26.04
N TRP A 217 -0.06 20.32 -24.84
CA TRP A 217 0.91 20.55 -23.77
C TRP A 217 2.31 20.05 -24.10
N LEU A 218 2.41 18.88 -24.74
CA LEU A 218 3.72 18.35 -25.18
C LEU A 218 4.34 19.16 -26.34
N GLN A 219 3.52 19.82 -27.16
CA GLN A 219 4.01 20.72 -28.23
C GLN A 219 4.43 22.09 -27.66
N ALA A 220 3.81 22.54 -26.59
CA ALA A 220 4.13 23.80 -25.93
C ALA A 220 5.38 23.73 -25.02
N LEU A 221 6.00 22.56 -24.89
CA LEU A 221 7.25 22.40 -24.10
C LEU A 221 8.40 23.17 -24.74
N ASP A 222 9.12 23.90 -23.91
CA ASP A 222 10.28 24.69 -24.25
C ASP A 222 11.49 24.17 -23.48
N ASP A 223 12.52 23.77 -24.22
CA ASP A 223 13.71 23.16 -23.61
C ASP A 223 14.44 24.09 -22.63
N SER A 224 14.28 25.40 -22.75
CA SER A 224 14.89 26.39 -21.86
C SER A 224 14.15 26.55 -20.52
N LYS A 225 12.89 26.09 -20.41
CA LYS A 225 12.02 26.29 -19.22
C LYS A 225 11.95 25.11 -18.27
N TRP A 226 12.72 24.09 -18.52
CA TRP A 226 12.76 22.96 -17.62
C TRP A 226 13.47 23.29 -16.32
N VAL A 227 12.83 22.95 -15.18
CA VAL A 227 13.39 23.10 -13.84
C VAL A 227 13.74 21.72 -13.31
N ASP A 228 14.97 21.55 -12.84
CA ASP A 228 15.40 20.29 -12.21
C ASP A 228 14.76 20.12 -10.84
N CYS A 229 14.28 18.93 -10.58
CA CYS A 229 13.75 18.57 -9.27
C CYS A 229 14.84 17.83 -8.47
N PRO A 230 15.09 18.22 -7.21
CA PRO A 230 16.04 17.52 -6.37
C PRO A 230 15.61 16.06 -6.18
N LEU A 231 16.57 15.16 -6.20
CA LEU A 231 16.34 13.76 -5.88
C LEU A 231 16.02 13.65 -4.38
N GLY A 232 15.02 12.88 -4.04
CA GLY A 232 14.75 12.52 -2.64
C GLY A 232 15.93 11.75 -2.03
N ILE A 233 16.08 11.83 -0.72
CA ILE A 233 17.17 11.29 0.12
C ILE A 233 17.41 9.77 -0.07
N THR A 234 16.53 9.04 -0.75
CA THR A 234 16.60 7.59 -0.97
C THR A 234 17.36 7.15 -2.22
N ALA A 235 17.92 8.08 -2.99
CA ALA A 235 18.81 7.70 -4.09
C ALA A 235 20.14 7.20 -3.50
N ARG A 236 20.31 5.87 -3.38
CA ARG A 236 21.62 5.27 -3.20
C ARG A 236 22.56 5.93 -4.22
N GLU A 237 23.77 6.31 -3.77
CA GLU A 237 24.81 6.90 -4.62
C GLU A 237 25.00 6.09 -5.88
N LYS A 238 24.32 6.50 -6.94
CA LYS A 238 24.58 6.02 -8.29
C LYS A 238 25.55 7.01 -8.92
N SER A 239 26.49 6.50 -9.67
CA SER A 239 27.44 7.32 -10.43
C SER A 239 26.78 8.35 -11.36
N SER A 240 25.52 8.15 -11.72
CA SER A 240 24.66 9.08 -12.44
C SER A 240 23.22 8.91 -11.94
N PRO A 241 22.77 9.73 -10.99
CA PRO A 241 21.39 9.66 -10.50
C PRO A 241 20.41 10.04 -11.64
N PRO A 242 19.25 9.33 -11.73
CA PRO A 242 18.25 9.63 -12.75
C PRO A 242 17.68 11.04 -12.55
N ARG A 243 17.70 11.84 -13.61
CA ARG A 243 17.17 13.21 -13.58
C ARG A 243 15.65 13.20 -13.57
N THR A 244 15.07 14.12 -12.81
CA THR A 244 13.65 14.48 -12.90
C THR A 244 13.57 15.98 -13.09
N ARG A 245 12.79 16.44 -14.07
CA ARG A 245 12.59 17.85 -14.36
C ARG A 245 11.11 18.13 -14.58
N VAL A 246 10.70 19.36 -14.38
CA VAL A 246 9.32 19.81 -14.48
C VAL A 246 9.22 21.10 -15.25
N GLN A 247 8.13 21.27 -15.98
CA GLN A 247 7.78 22.50 -16.65
C GLN A 247 6.30 22.78 -16.49
N GLU A 248 5.96 24.00 -16.12
CA GLU A 248 4.58 24.47 -16.12
C GLU A 248 4.14 24.82 -17.55
N VAL A 249 2.92 24.42 -17.90
CA VAL A 249 2.29 24.69 -19.18
C VAL A 249 0.92 25.33 -18.98
N ALA A 250 0.47 26.11 -19.96
CA ALA A 250 -0.86 26.73 -19.91
C ALA A 250 -1.96 25.65 -19.86
N SER A 251 -2.80 25.70 -18.81
CA SER A 251 -3.88 24.74 -18.63
C SER A 251 -5.09 24.99 -19.54
N GLY A 252 -5.31 26.23 -19.93
CA GLY A 252 -6.57 26.70 -20.55
C GLY A 252 -7.67 27.00 -19.52
N ASP A 253 -7.47 26.68 -18.24
CA ASP A 253 -8.38 26.98 -17.13
C ASP A 253 -7.65 27.87 -16.11
N ALA A 254 -8.22 29.05 -15.80
CA ALA A 254 -7.65 30.00 -14.85
C ALA A 254 -7.57 29.49 -13.40
N ASN A 255 -8.36 28.48 -13.06
CA ASN A 255 -8.41 27.89 -11.73
C ASN A 255 -7.54 26.66 -11.57
N GLN A 256 -6.81 26.28 -12.63
CA GLN A 256 -5.98 25.09 -12.66
C GLN A 256 -4.60 25.41 -13.22
N ARG A 257 -3.56 24.92 -12.57
CA ARG A 257 -2.19 24.90 -13.07
C ARG A 257 -1.82 23.50 -13.48
N VAL A 258 -1.03 23.38 -14.55
CA VAL A 258 -0.64 22.10 -15.12
C VAL A 258 0.87 22.01 -15.21
N PHE A 259 1.43 20.92 -14.73
CA PHE A 259 2.85 20.63 -14.75
C PHE A 259 3.12 19.36 -15.55
N VAL A 260 4.00 19.46 -16.54
CA VAL A 260 4.57 18.30 -17.25
C VAL A 260 5.85 17.89 -16.55
N ILE A 261 5.94 16.65 -16.15
CA ILE A 261 7.10 16.09 -15.45
C ILE A 261 7.76 15.09 -16.37
N ASP A 262 9.09 15.19 -16.48
CA ASP A 262 9.94 14.31 -17.26
C ASP A 262 10.93 13.61 -16.34
N SER A 263 10.89 12.27 -16.29
CA SER A 263 11.66 11.42 -15.38
C SER A 263 12.44 10.36 -16.16
N ASP A 264 13.76 10.36 -16.01
CA ASP A 264 14.62 9.38 -16.66
C ASP A 264 14.37 7.96 -16.18
N GLU A 265 14.15 7.77 -14.88
CA GLU A 265 13.84 6.44 -14.30
C GLU A 265 12.57 5.85 -14.93
N ARG A 266 11.53 6.67 -15.01
CA ARG A 266 10.26 6.27 -15.64
C ARG A 266 10.44 6.03 -17.14
N ARG A 267 11.24 6.83 -17.81
CA ARG A 267 11.57 6.68 -19.24
C ARG A 267 12.22 5.32 -19.49
N HIS A 268 13.27 4.97 -18.76
CA HIS A 268 13.94 3.68 -18.89
C HIS A 268 12.99 2.51 -18.65
N TYR A 269 12.16 2.61 -17.61
CA TYR A 269 11.16 1.57 -17.31
C TYR A 269 10.14 1.42 -18.45
N GLU A 270 9.58 2.52 -18.95
CA GLU A 270 8.57 2.51 -20.02
C GLU A 270 9.17 2.06 -21.36
N GLN A 271 10.41 2.42 -21.67
CA GLN A 271 11.15 1.92 -22.83
C GLN A 271 11.31 0.40 -22.79
N GLY A 272 11.73 -0.14 -21.65
CA GLY A 272 11.84 -1.59 -21.48
C GLY A 272 10.49 -2.30 -21.64
N LYS A 273 9.43 -1.74 -21.09
CA LYS A 273 8.06 -2.29 -21.26
C LYS A 273 7.59 -2.22 -22.73
N ARG A 274 7.86 -1.14 -23.43
CA ARG A 274 7.56 -1.02 -24.86
C ARG A 274 8.31 -2.07 -25.66
N GLN A 275 9.62 -2.19 -25.47
CA GLN A 275 10.44 -3.18 -26.18
C GLN A 275 9.90 -4.61 -25.98
N GLN A 276 9.59 -5.00 -24.76
CA GLN A 276 9.00 -6.30 -24.46
C GLN A 276 7.63 -6.49 -25.14
N ALA A 277 6.76 -5.46 -25.12
CA ALA A 277 5.45 -5.51 -25.76
C ALA A 277 5.58 -5.63 -27.27
N MET A 278 6.48 -4.87 -27.89
CA MET A 278 6.77 -4.93 -29.33
C MET A 278 7.27 -6.31 -29.74
N GLU A 279 8.24 -6.88 -29.04
CA GLU A 279 8.79 -8.21 -29.34
C GLU A 279 7.74 -9.32 -29.23
N ARG A 280 6.95 -9.32 -28.16
CA ARG A 280 5.86 -10.27 -27.98
C ARG A 280 4.76 -10.13 -29.06
N THR A 281 4.45 -8.91 -29.46
CA THR A 281 3.47 -8.65 -30.52
C THR A 281 4.03 -9.09 -31.87
N ARG A 282 5.29 -8.73 -32.19
CA ARG A 282 5.98 -9.14 -33.40
C ARG A 282 5.99 -10.66 -33.56
N SER A 283 6.35 -11.39 -32.51
CA SER A 283 6.33 -12.86 -32.49
C SER A 283 4.96 -13.45 -32.81
N LYS A 284 3.88 -12.84 -32.29
CA LYS A 284 2.50 -13.29 -32.58
C LYS A 284 2.07 -12.96 -34.01
N LEU A 285 2.40 -11.77 -34.52
CA LEU A 285 2.08 -11.38 -35.90
C LEU A 285 2.89 -12.22 -36.89
N ALA A 286 4.17 -12.53 -36.62
CA ALA A 286 4.95 -13.45 -37.45
C ALA A 286 4.36 -14.84 -37.54
N LYS A 287 3.75 -15.36 -36.45
CA LYS A 287 3.02 -16.65 -36.51
C LYS A 287 1.79 -16.56 -37.40
N VAL A 288 1.06 -15.46 -37.45
CA VAL A 288 -0.05 -15.24 -38.37
C VAL A 288 0.49 -15.23 -39.80
N GLN A 289 1.57 -14.51 -40.08
CA GLN A 289 2.23 -14.43 -41.38
C GLN A 289 2.65 -15.81 -41.89
N THR A 290 3.33 -16.60 -41.04
CA THR A 290 3.74 -17.97 -41.38
C THR A 290 2.51 -18.86 -41.77
N ARG A 291 1.41 -18.77 -41.04
CA ARG A 291 0.19 -19.56 -41.31
C ARG A 291 -0.47 -19.15 -42.62
N VAL A 292 -0.49 -17.85 -42.94
CA VAL A 292 -1.00 -17.34 -44.20
C VAL A 292 -0.10 -17.81 -45.37
N ALA A 293 1.20 -17.67 -45.22
CA ALA A 293 2.18 -18.11 -46.23
C ALA A 293 2.14 -19.63 -46.48
N ALA A 294 1.87 -20.43 -45.44
CA ALA A 294 1.71 -21.89 -45.54
C ALA A 294 0.34 -22.32 -46.03
N GLY A 295 -0.59 -21.43 -46.37
CA GLY A 295 -1.94 -21.73 -46.79
C GLY A 295 -2.85 -22.37 -45.74
N THR A 296 -2.42 -22.38 -44.45
CA THR A 296 -3.22 -22.91 -43.33
C THR A 296 -4.20 -21.90 -42.76
N LEU A 297 -4.15 -20.64 -43.19
CA LEU A 297 -5.04 -19.54 -42.83
C LEU A 297 -5.26 -18.68 -44.10
N THR A 298 -6.37 -18.88 -44.81
CA THR A 298 -6.61 -18.27 -46.12
C THR A 298 -7.77 -17.28 -46.13
N ASP A 299 -8.74 -17.47 -45.22
CA ASP A 299 -9.90 -16.57 -45.11
C ASP A 299 -9.50 -15.20 -44.56
N PRO A 300 -9.73 -14.10 -45.31
CA PRO A 300 -9.39 -12.74 -44.86
C PRO A 300 -9.99 -12.34 -43.52
N ALA A 301 -11.23 -12.77 -43.21
CA ALA A 301 -11.88 -12.47 -41.94
C ALA A 301 -11.18 -13.18 -40.78
N GLN A 302 -10.75 -14.40 -40.93
CA GLN A 302 -10.00 -15.17 -39.93
C GLN A 302 -8.58 -14.63 -39.78
N ILE A 303 -7.93 -14.20 -40.86
CA ILE A 303 -6.61 -13.51 -40.80
C ILE A 303 -6.74 -12.24 -39.98
N GLY A 304 -7.75 -11.40 -40.27
CA GLY A 304 -8.00 -10.16 -39.53
C GLY A 304 -8.25 -10.41 -38.04
N ALA A 305 -9.11 -11.40 -37.72
CA ALA A 305 -9.38 -11.75 -36.32
C ALA A 305 -8.13 -12.27 -35.59
N ALA A 306 -7.22 -12.97 -36.27
CA ALA A 306 -5.97 -13.46 -35.70
C ALA A 306 -4.98 -12.29 -35.45
N ALA A 307 -4.86 -11.37 -36.42
CA ALA A 307 -4.03 -10.17 -36.31
C ALA A 307 -4.52 -9.27 -35.17
N GLU A 308 -5.82 -9.00 -35.10
CA GLU A 308 -6.40 -8.18 -34.02
C GLU A 308 -6.19 -8.81 -32.63
N ARG A 309 -6.34 -10.13 -32.49
CA ARG A 309 -6.01 -10.82 -31.23
C ARG A 309 -4.53 -10.68 -30.87
N ALA A 310 -3.63 -10.76 -31.85
CA ALA A 310 -2.20 -10.56 -31.63
C ALA A 310 -1.89 -9.14 -31.16
N LEU A 311 -2.49 -8.13 -31.76
CA LEU A 311 -2.34 -6.73 -31.40
C LEU A 311 -2.92 -6.40 -30.02
N ARG A 312 -4.11 -6.92 -29.70
CA ARG A 312 -4.77 -6.65 -28.41
C ARG A 312 -4.02 -7.28 -27.24
N ALA A 313 -3.44 -8.46 -27.41
CA ALA A 313 -2.83 -9.23 -26.33
C ALA A 313 -1.72 -8.47 -25.54
N HIS A 314 -0.99 -7.58 -26.21
CA HIS A 314 0.09 -6.78 -25.61
C HIS A 314 -0.02 -5.29 -25.95
N GLN A 315 -1.24 -4.83 -26.30
CA GLN A 315 -1.49 -3.45 -26.74
C GLN A 315 -0.64 -3.07 -27.98
N GLY A 316 -0.32 -4.04 -28.81
CA GLY A 316 0.55 -3.91 -29.98
C GLY A 316 0.00 -2.98 -31.06
N TYR A 317 -1.31 -2.67 -31.06
CA TYR A 317 -1.95 -1.65 -31.91
C TYR A 317 -1.32 -0.24 -31.73
N ARG A 318 -0.54 -0.03 -30.69
CA ARG A 318 0.23 1.20 -30.47
C ARG A 318 1.51 1.26 -31.27
N TYR A 319 1.94 0.11 -31.79
CA TYR A 319 3.26 -0.03 -32.38
C TYR A 319 3.25 -0.60 -33.77
N TYR A 320 2.26 -1.42 -34.11
CA TYR A 320 2.19 -2.16 -35.37
C TYR A 320 0.87 -1.91 -36.08
N ALA A 321 0.94 -1.90 -37.43
CA ALA A 321 -0.16 -2.00 -38.36
C ALA A 321 0.01 -3.25 -39.22
N TRP A 322 -1.09 -3.74 -39.79
CA TRP A 322 -1.09 -4.88 -40.71
C TRP A 322 -2.04 -4.63 -41.84
N GLU A 323 -1.80 -5.29 -42.93
CA GLU A 323 -2.67 -5.33 -44.13
C GLU A 323 -2.57 -6.68 -44.86
N ILE A 324 -3.52 -6.96 -45.73
CA ILE A 324 -3.40 -8.03 -46.69
C ILE A 324 -3.08 -7.37 -48.06
N ARG A 325 -1.91 -7.71 -48.61
CA ARG A 325 -1.45 -7.17 -49.88
C ARG A 325 -1.17 -8.35 -50.80
N ASP A 326 -1.85 -8.42 -51.96
CA ASP A 326 -1.70 -9.51 -52.97
C ASP A 326 -1.86 -10.91 -52.36
N GLY A 327 -2.80 -11.07 -51.43
CA GLY A 327 -3.03 -12.33 -50.71
C GLY A 327 -2.05 -12.66 -49.58
N ALA A 328 -1.03 -11.87 -49.42
CA ALA A 328 -0.03 -12.02 -48.34
C ALA A 328 -0.37 -11.15 -47.13
N PHE A 329 -0.19 -11.72 -45.92
CA PHE A 329 -0.26 -10.95 -44.67
C PHE A 329 1.05 -10.19 -44.43
N VAL A 330 0.94 -8.88 -44.38
CA VAL A 330 2.10 -7.98 -44.11
C VAL A 330 1.84 -7.17 -42.86
N PHE A 331 2.85 -7.01 -42.03
CA PHE A 331 2.79 -6.11 -40.87
C PHE A 331 4.09 -5.31 -40.74
N ALA A 332 3.97 -4.10 -40.24
CA ALA A 332 5.08 -3.19 -40.03
C ALA A 332 4.87 -2.34 -38.77
N GLU A 333 5.94 -1.72 -38.27
CA GLU A 333 5.83 -0.68 -37.25
C GLU A 333 5.00 0.49 -37.79
N HIS A 334 4.07 0.99 -36.95
CA HIS A 334 3.27 2.16 -37.27
C HIS A 334 4.00 3.43 -36.84
N PRO A 335 4.63 4.19 -37.76
CA PRO A 335 5.61 5.22 -37.41
C PRO A 335 4.99 6.34 -36.56
N VAL A 336 3.78 6.78 -36.90
CA VAL A 336 3.10 7.87 -36.17
C VAL A 336 2.75 7.47 -34.75
N HIS A 337 2.18 6.27 -34.57
CA HIS A 337 1.81 5.79 -33.24
C HIS A 337 3.04 5.53 -32.37
N LEU A 338 4.07 4.91 -32.95
CA LEU A 338 5.31 4.63 -32.25
C LEU A 338 6.03 5.93 -31.82
N GLN A 339 6.05 6.94 -32.68
CA GLN A 339 6.64 8.24 -32.36
C GLN A 339 5.87 8.94 -31.22
N ARG A 340 4.53 8.85 -31.25
CA ARG A 340 3.69 9.39 -30.16
C ARG A 340 3.98 8.68 -28.83
N GLU A 341 4.04 7.34 -28.83
CA GLU A 341 4.36 6.59 -27.60
C GLU A 341 5.77 6.94 -27.07
N LYS A 342 6.78 7.09 -27.94
CA LYS A 342 8.12 7.53 -27.56
C LYS A 342 8.14 8.95 -26.95
N ARG A 343 7.31 9.87 -27.44
CA ARG A 343 7.17 11.21 -26.84
C ARG A 343 6.55 11.18 -25.44
N LEU A 344 5.72 10.19 -25.17
CA LEU A 344 5.07 10.01 -23.86
C LEU A 344 5.97 9.35 -22.81
N GLU A 345 7.04 8.65 -23.24
CA GLU A 345 7.92 7.92 -22.33
C GLU A 345 8.63 8.84 -21.35
N GLY A 346 8.59 8.47 -20.08
CA GLY A 346 9.14 9.25 -18.99
C GLY A 346 8.29 10.44 -18.55
N ARG A 347 7.30 10.83 -19.35
CA ARG A 347 6.48 12.03 -19.09
C ARG A 347 5.15 11.69 -18.44
N TYR A 348 4.76 12.46 -17.45
CA TYR A 348 3.44 12.44 -16.85
C TYR A 348 3.01 13.87 -16.49
N VAL A 349 1.72 14.05 -16.29
CA VAL A 349 1.14 15.39 -16.09
C VAL A 349 0.40 15.39 -14.77
N VAL A 350 0.60 16.41 -13.98
CA VAL A 350 -0.18 16.71 -12.79
C VAL A 350 -0.88 18.05 -12.92
N ALA A 351 -2.06 18.13 -12.34
CA ALA A 351 -2.84 19.35 -12.27
C ALA A 351 -3.10 19.72 -10.81
N THR A 352 -3.14 21.01 -10.51
CA THR A 352 -3.39 21.51 -9.17
C THR A 352 -4.26 22.78 -9.19
N SER A 353 -5.04 22.97 -8.13
CA SER A 353 -5.74 24.23 -7.84
C SER A 353 -4.90 25.21 -7.02
N GLU A 354 -3.70 24.77 -6.54
CA GLU A 354 -2.85 25.58 -5.67
C GLU A 354 -2.11 26.65 -6.47
N LYS A 355 -2.34 27.93 -6.15
CA LYS A 355 -1.75 29.07 -6.87
C LYS A 355 -0.29 29.30 -6.51
N ASP A 356 0.08 29.07 -5.27
CA ASP A 356 1.40 29.42 -4.72
C ASP A 356 2.39 28.24 -4.68
N VAL A 357 1.99 27.03 -5.15
CA VAL A 357 2.87 25.87 -5.17
C VAL A 357 3.96 26.04 -6.24
N THR A 358 5.21 25.81 -5.88
CA THR A 358 6.30 25.75 -6.87
C THR A 358 6.20 24.49 -7.73
N ALA A 359 6.76 24.53 -8.93
CA ALA A 359 6.77 23.33 -9.79
C ALA A 359 7.51 22.15 -9.13
N GLN A 360 8.59 22.41 -8.37
CA GLN A 360 9.33 21.40 -7.64
C GLN A 360 8.52 20.83 -6.48
N ASP A 361 7.79 21.69 -5.72
CA ASP A 361 6.92 21.21 -4.65
C ASP A 361 5.77 20.36 -5.18
N ALA A 362 5.18 20.73 -6.30
CA ALA A 362 4.15 19.92 -6.95
C ALA A 362 4.66 18.51 -7.29
N VAL A 363 5.89 18.40 -7.80
CA VAL A 363 6.53 17.10 -8.05
C VAL A 363 6.80 16.36 -6.75
N ALA A 364 7.33 17.04 -5.73
CA ALA A 364 7.62 16.45 -4.43
C ALA A 364 6.35 15.93 -3.77
N TRP A 365 5.25 16.67 -3.78
CA TRP A 365 3.96 16.25 -3.24
C TRP A 365 3.39 15.06 -3.99
N TYR A 366 3.43 15.08 -5.33
CA TYR A 366 2.92 13.95 -6.13
C TYR A 366 3.74 12.67 -5.92
N LYS A 367 5.06 12.80 -5.80
CA LYS A 367 5.94 11.65 -5.50
C LYS A 367 5.65 11.01 -4.14
N GLN A 368 5.12 11.76 -3.17
CA GLN A 368 4.73 11.19 -1.88
C GLN A 368 3.60 10.15 -2.00
N LEU A 369 2.84 10.08 -3.10
CA LEU A 369 1.90 8.98 -3.33
C LEU A 369 2.58 7.60 -3.31
N THR A 370 3.87 7.52 -3.63
CA THR A 370 4.64 6.28 -3.49
C THR A 370 4.69 5.76 -2.05
N GLU A 371 4.55 6.66 -1.06
CA GLU A 371 4.45 6.26 0.36
C GLU A 371 3.14 5.51 0.63
N VAL A 372 2.03 5.95 0.02
CA VAL A 372 0.73 5.26 0.14
C VAL A 372 0.79 3.89 -0.54
N GLU A 373 1.37 3.82 -1.75
CA GLU A 373 1.59 2.56 -2.47
C GLU A 373 2.48 1.60 -1.66
N ARG A 374 3.54 2.12 -1.04
CA ARG A 374 4.40 1.36 -0.14
C ARG A 374 3.62 0.87 1.09
N GLY A 375 2.79 1.73 1.68
CA GLY A 375 1.90 1.36 2.78
C GLY A 375 0.99 0.19 2.41
N PHE A 376 0.37 0.22 1.22
CA PHE A 376 -0.45 -0.91 0.75
C PHE A 376 0.36 -2.19 0.50
N ARG A 377 1.56 -2.09 -0.03
CA ARG A 377 2.44 -3.24 -0.18
C ARG A 377 2.76 -3.86 1.18
N HIS A 378 3.10 -3.04 2.17
CA HIS A 378 3.36 -3.53 3.53
C HIS A 378 2.11 -4.16 4.16
N LEU A 379 0.94 -3.53 4.04
CA LEU A 379 -0.32 -4.11 4.52
C LEU A 379 -0.58 -5.50 3.94
N LYS A 380 -0.36 -5.69 2.62
CA LYS A 380 -0.67 -6.93 1.91
C LYS A 380 0.38 -8.02 2.12
N ASP A 381 1.65 -7.68 1.96
CA ASP A 381 2.73 -8.65 1.82
C ASP A 381 3.49 -8.88 3.13
N VAL A 382 3.62 -7.84 3.97
CA VAL A 382 4.35 -7.91 5.24
C VAL A 382 3.41 -8.19 6.40
N LEU A 383 2.29 -7.47 6.47
CA LEU A 383 1.33 -7.53 7.58
C LEU A 383 0.16 -8.50 7.31
N ALA A 384 0.25 -9.30 6.25
CA ALA A 384 -0.71 -10.34 5.88
C ALA A 384 -2.19 -9.89 5.96
N LEU A 385 -2.52 -8.73 5.37
CA LEU A 385 -3.89 -8.27 5.25
C LEU A 385 -4.75 -9.26 4.45
N ARG A 386 -4.15 -10.00 3.54
CA ARG A 386 -4.79 -10.97 2.64
C ARG A 386 -4.19 -12.37 2.76
N PRO A 387 -4.97 -13.44 2.53
CA PRO A 387 -6.42 -13.41 2.28
C PRO A 387 -7.23 -13.15 3.56
N ILE A 388 -8.49 -12.69 3.41
CA ILE A 388 -9.41 -12.45 4.52
C ILE A 388 -10.34 -13.65 4.66
N TYR A 389 -10.47 -14.19 5.90
CA TYR A 389 -11.30 -15.36 6.20
C TYR A 389 -12.54 -15.02 7.01
N HIS A 390 -12.65 -13.80 7.52
CA HIS A 390 -13.77 -13.39 8.39
C HIS A 390 -15.09 -13.31 7.63
N GLN A 391 -16.17 -13.82 8.26
CA GLN A 391 -17.51 -13.84 7.70
C GLN A 391 -18.43 -12.73 8.25
N LEU A 392 -18.01 -12.01 9.29
CA LEU A 392 -18.76 -10.90 9.87
C LEU A 392 -18.11 -9.57 9.47
N GLU A 393 -18.91 -8.64 8.95
CA GLU A 393 -18.45 -7.32 8.51
C GLU A 393 -17.58 -6.61 9.56
N ARG A 394 -18.07 -6.55 10.81
CA ARG A 394 -17.33 -5.92 11.91
C ARG A 394 -15.94 -6.54 12.13
N ARG A 395 -15.79 -7.84 11.93
CA ARG A 395 -14.49 -8.53 12.08
C ARG A 395 -13.57 -8.32 10.89
N VAL A 396 -14.11 -8.21 9.69
CA VAL A 396 -13.36 -7.78 8.52
C VAL A 396 -12.77 -6.38 8.74
N ARG A 397 -13.62 -5.45 9.18
CA ARG A 397 -13.19 -4.07 9.51
C ARG A 397 -12.16 -4.05 10.64
N ALA A 398 -12.32 -4.87 11.66
CA ALA A 398 -11.36 -4.99 12.76
C ALA A 398 -10.02 -5.58 12.31
N HIS A 399 -10.04 -6.62 11.47
CA HIS A 399 -8.84 -7.22 10.88
C HIS A 399 -8.04 -6.20 10.07
N ILE A 400 -8.71 -5.41 9.23
CA ILE A 400 -8.09 -4.33 8.47
C ILE A 400 -7.54 -3.25 9.42
N PHE A 401 -8.27 -2.91 10.47
CA PHE A 401 -7.83 -1.92 11.45
C PHE A 401 -6.58 -2.38 12.23
N VAL A 402 -6.52 -3.63 12.65
CA VAL A 402 -5.30 -4.20 13.29
C VAL A 402 -4.10 -4.12 12.34
N ALA A 403 -4.29 -4.42 11.06
CA ALA A 403 -3.24 -4.29 10.07
C ALA A 403 -2.81 -2.81 9.86
N ALA A 404 -3.76 -1.87 9.84
CA ALA A 404 -3.48 -0.44 9.75
C ALA A 404 -2.70 0.09 10.97
N LEU A 405 -3.06 -0.37 12.18
CA LEU A 405 -2.31 -0.05 13.39
C LEU A 405 -0.90 -0.66 13.38
N ALA A 406 -0.75 -1.88 12.89
CA ALA A 406 0.56 -2.50 12.71
C ALA A 406 1.42 -1.74 11.68
N LEU A 407 0.82 -1.24 10.60
CA LEU A 407 1.50 -0.36 9.64
C LEU A 407 1.98 0.94 10.30
N LEU A 408 1.17 1.54 11.18
CA LEU A 408 1.57 2.72 11.93
C LEU A 408 2.79 2.43 12.83
N LEU A 409 2.80 1.29 13.53
CA LEU A 409 3.94 0.88 14.36
C LEU A 409 5.18 0.59 13.50
N GLN A 410 5.01 -0.03 12.35
CA GLN A 410 6.09 -0.26 11.39
C GLN A 410 6.67 1.06 10.87
N THR A 411 5.82 2.03 10.54
CA THR A 411 6.26 3.38 10.13
C THR A 411 7.03 4.07 11.24
N LEU A 412 6.57 3.94 12.49
CA LEU A 412 7.29 4.49 13.66
C LEU A 412 8.68 3.85 13.81
N LEU A 413 8.78 2.53 13.68
CA LEU A 413 10.06 1.81 13.73
C LEU A 413 11.01 2.31 12.63
N GLU A 414 10.55 2.42 11.39
CA GLU A 414 11.36 2.92 10.26
C GLU A 414 11.87 4.34 10.52
N ARG A 415 11.03 5.23 11.06
CA ARG A 415 11.45 6.59 11.44
C ARG A 415 12.53 6.58 12.51
N ARG A 416 12.38 5.75 13.54
CA ARG A 416 13.40 5.62 14.59
C ARG A 416 14.74 5.09 14.08
N LEU A 417 14.69 4.10 13.17
CA LEU A 417 15.89 3.59 12.51
C LEU A 417 16.58 4.67 11.66
N GLN A 418 15.80 5.45 10.89
CA GLN A 418 16.31 6.56 10.10
C GLN A 418 16.93 7.67 10.95
N GLU A 419 16.27 8.08 12.03
CA GLU A 419 16.80 9.06 13.01
C GLU A 419 18.14 8.60 13.59
N ALA A 420 18.26 7.30 13.88
CA ALA A 420 19.49 6.68 14.39
C ALA A 420 20.51 6.33 13.28
N ARG A 421 20.22 6.65 12.01
CA ARG A 421 21.06 6.32 10.83
C ARG A 421 21.35 4.82 10.68
N VAL A 422 20.41 3.98 11.06
CA VAL A 422 20.47 2.53 10.85
C VAL A 422 19.86 2.19 9.49
N ASP A 423 20.67 1.64 8.60
CA ASP A 423 20.25 1.26 7.22
C ASP A 423 19.58 -0.12 7.21
N LEU A 424 18.42 -0.21 7.88
CA LEU A 424 17.55 -1.38 7.90
C LEU A 424 16.10 -0.94 7.69
N SER A 425 15.37 -1.69 6.88
CA SER A 425 13.92 -1.57 6.85
C SER A 425 13.30 -2.16 8.13
N ALA A 426 12.04 -1.79 8.45
CA ALA A 426 11.38 -2.34 9.62
C ALA A 426 11.26 -3.89 9.60
N PRO A 427 10.94 -4.56 8.47
CA PRO A 427 10.98 -6.03 8.40
C PRO A 427 12.37 -6.60 8.68
N GLU A 428 13.44 -6.02 8.14
CA GLU A 428 14.81 -6.48 8.39
C GLU A 428 15.21 -6.27 9.85
N ALA A 429 14.82 -5.15 10.45
CA ALA A 429 15.05 -4.88 11.87
C ALA A 429 14.31 -5.89 12.76
N LEU A 430 13.03 -6.17 12.48
CA LEU A 430 12.25 -7.17 13.21
C LEU A 430 12.87 -8.57 13.06
N GLN A 431 13.30 -8.93 11.86
CA GLN A 431 14.00 -10.21 11.62
C GLN A 431 15.34 -10.29 12.37
N ALA A 432 16.07 -9.18 12.44
CA ALA A 432 17.33 -9.15 13.20
C ALA A 432 17.10 -9.40 14.69
N VAL A 433 16.11 -8.74 15.30
CA VAL A 433 15.78 -8.92 16.72
C VAL A 433 15.09 -10.25 17.02
N GLU A 434 14.47 -10.90 16.04
CA GLU A 434 13.89 -12.24 16.18
C GLU A 434 14.96 -13.32 16.49
N THR A 435 16.23 -13.04 16.22
CA THR A 435 17.34 -13.93 16.58
C THR A 435 17.59 -14.01 18.10
N ILE A 436 17.06 -13.06 18.86
CA ILE A 436 17.18 -13.04 20.32
C ILE A 436 16.23 -14.07 20.92
N ARG A 437 16.77 -14.95 21.76
CA ARG A 437 16.04 -16.08 22.36
C ARG A 437 15.94 -15.94 23.87
N HIS A 438 14.78 -16.22 24.41
CA HIS A 438 14.64 -16.53 25.84
C HIS A 438 14.98 -18.00 26.04
N VAL A 439 15.99 -18.30 26.85
CA VAL A 439 16.53 -19.66 27.09
C VAL A 439 16.27 -20.05 28.53
N THR A 440 15.67 -21.20 28.71
CA THR A 440 15.49 -21.83 30.04
C THR A 440 16.29 -23.11 30.08
N PHE A 441 17.12 -23.26 31.09
CA PHE A 441 17.98 -24.43 31.28
C PHE A 441 18.00 -24.87 32.74
N LYS A 442 18.35 -26.15 32.99
CA LYS A 442 18.54 -26.68 34.33
C LYS A 442 20.03 -26.79 34.60
N LEU A 443 20.48 -26.24 35.72
CA LEU A 443 21.85 -26.37 36.19
C LEU A 443 21.82 -26.80 37.65
N ASN A 444 22.46 -27.94 37.96
CA ASN A 444 22.50 -28.53 39.31
C ASN A 444 21.12 -28.71 39.97
N GLY A 445 20.11 -29.07 39.19
CA GLY A 445 18.73 -29.26 39.65
C GLY A 445 17.90 -27.96 39.71
N GLU A 446 18.51 -26.80 39.65
CA GLU A 446 17.82 -25.49 39.61
C GLU A 446 17.49 -25.09 38.17
N GLN A 447 16.30 -24.56 37.97
CA GLN A 447 15.89 -23.98 36.70
C GLN A 447 16.37 -22.54 36.65
N ARG A 448 17.13 -22.22 35.60
CA ARG A 448 17.61 -20.86 35.34
C ARG A 448 17.12 -20.42 33.95
N SER A 449 16.92 -19.12 33.81
CA SER A 449 16.55 -18.53 32.52
C SER A 449 17.40 -17.31 32.20
N GLY A 450 17.55 -17.04 30.92
CA GLY A 450 18.31 -15.90 30.43
C GLY A 450 17.89 -15.55 29.01
N VAL A 451 18.50 -14.49 28.49
CA VAL A 451 18.30 -14.06 27.11
C VAL A 451 19.62 -14.20 26.36
N SER A 452 19.55 -14.72 25.13
CA SER A 452 20.76 -14.86 24.30
C SER A 452 21.34 -13.46 23.96
N ALA A 453 22.64 -13.44 23.64
CA ALA A 453 23.26 -12.23 23.12
C ALA A 453 22.60 -11.77 21.81
N ALA A 454 22.53 -10.46 21.61
CA ALA A 454 22.08 -9.88 20.37
C ALA A 454 23.16 -9.99 19.29
N SER A 455 22.77 -10.30 18.05
CA SER A 455 23.66 -10.18 16.89
C SER A 455 24.03 -8.70 16.64
N GLY A 456 25.07 -8.43 15.81
CA GLY A 456 25.46 -7.06 15.51
C GLY A 456 24.32 -6.17 14.97
N ARG A 457 23.51 -6.71 14.05
CA ARG A 457 22.31 -5.99 13.53
C ARG A 457 21.24 -5.83 14.59
N ALA A 458 20.94 -6.86 15.37
CA ALA A 458 19.98 -6.77 16.47
C ALA A 458 20.42 -5.73 17.50
N HIS A 459 21.74 -5.68 17.83
CA HIS A 459 22.28 -4.68 18.75
C HIS A 459 22.06 -3.24 18.21
N GLN A 460 22.31 -2.99 16.92
CA GLN A 460 22.04 -1.68 16.29
C GLN A 460 20.57 -1.27 16.43
N VAL A 461 19.64 -2.22 16.20
CA VAL A 461 18.20 -1.97 16.34
C VAL A 461 17.84 -1.64 17.79
N LEU A 462 18.33 -2.41 18.75
CA LEU A 462 18.06 -2.17 20.18
C LEU A 462 18.59 -0.80 20.62
N GLN A 463 19.79 -0.45 20.19
CA GLN A 463 20.39 0.85 20.46
C GLN A 463 19.57 1.99 19.86
N ALA A 464 19.13 1.87 18.58
CA ALA A 464 18.28 2.86 17.92
C ALA A 464 16.95 3.09 18.66
N LEU A 465 16.43 2.05 19.32
CA LEU A 465 15.19 2.11 20.08
C LEU A 465 15.41 2.49 21.57
N GLY A 466 16.66 2.73 21.99
CA GLY A 466 17.00 3.04 23.39
C GLY A 466 16.78 1.86 24.34
N ILE A 467 16.79 0.61 23.83
CA ILE A 467 16.62 -0.60 24.65
C ILE A 467 17.98 -1.03 25.19
N THR A 468 18.18 -0.79 26.47
CA THR A 468 19.45 -1.07 27.17
C THR A 468 19.47 -2.41 27.88
N SER A 469 18.32 -3.03 28.13
CA SER A 469 18.20 -4.32 28.80
C SER A 469 17.26 -5.25 28.06
N LEU A 470 17.69 -6.46 27.83
CA LEU A 470 16.91 -7.53 27.23
C LEU A 470 16.24 -8.46 28.25
N ARG A 471 16.49 -8.22 29.55
CA ARG A 471 15.87 -9.07 30.58
C ARG A 471 14.39 -8.72 30.70
N PRO A 472 13.48 -9.68 30.49
CA PRO A 472 12.07 -9.44 30.79
C PRO A 472 11.92 -9.12 32.28
N PRO A 473 10.93 -8.28 32.67
CA PRO A 473 10.61 -8.08 34.07
C PRO A 473 10.36 -9.44 34.77
N THR A 474 10.74 -9.55 36.03
CA THR A 474 10.40 -10.76 36.82
C THR A 474 8.94 -10.70 37.19
N PRO A 475 8.12 -11.70 36.81
CA PRO A 475 6.71 -11.70 37.18
C PRO A 475 6.55 -11.83 38.70
N PRO A 476 5.47 -11.30 39.29
CA PRO A 476 5.12 -11.58 40.68
C PRO A 476 4.98 -13.08 40.93
N ALA A 477 5.41 -13.55 42.08
CA ALA A 477 5.33 -14.96 42.43
C ALA A 477 3.88 -15.48 42.34
N GLY A 478 3.63 -16.51 41.53
CA GLY A 478 2.31 -17.14 41.37
C GLY A 478 1.39 -16.53 40.33
N ASP A 479 1.84 -15.54 39.54
CA ASP A 479 0.95 -14.78 38.63
C ASP A 479 1.34 -15.00 37.16
N GLU A 480 1.11 -16.21 36.63
CA GLU A 480 1.16 -16.47 35.20
C GLU A 480 -0.15 -16.03 34.54
N THR A 481 -0.07 -15.12 33.57
CA THR A 481 -1.25 -14.66 32.83
C THR A 481 -1.66 -15.70 31.78
N VAL A 482 -2.81 -16.32 32.01
CA VAL A 482 -3.48 -17.19 31.04
C VAL A 482 -4.52 -16.37 30.29
N MET A 483 -4.48 -16.38 28.97
CA MET A 483 -5.39 -15.62 28.10
C MET A 483 -6.62 -16.42 27.68
#